data_2355c472e150187c708d6d384c7a6abb
#
_entry.id   2355c472e150187c708d6d384c7a6abb
#
_cell.length_a   1.000
_cell.length_b   1.000
_cell.length_c   1.000
_cell.angle_alpha   90.00
_cell.angle_beta   90.00
_cell.angle_gamma   90.00
#
_symmetry.space_group_name_H-M   'P 1'
#
loop_
_entity.id
_entity.type
_entity.pdbx_description
1 polymer ?
#
loop_
_entity_poly.entity_id
_entity_poly.type
_entity_poly.pdbx_seq_one_letter_code
_entity_poly.pdbx_strand_id
1 'polypeptide(L)'
;MQGVYNYSYATTEMKARSDAKKVLEILGNRKPMVWLDVEDKCQMNLGYGLIAIINAYGKVITDAGLKFGVYTGQSFYNSYIKPCGGIEYPLWIARYGSNNGEMNMKYQPQINGMVGWQYTSKGRINGIKGCVDLNVWYKELNDLNEPQKESHNPYKEPTRLLKRTKPFMQHGDDVKWLQYQLVIQGYLAEKEIDGWFGDKTEKAVKLFQSDMGIAVDGICGVVTRKYLKM
;
A
#
# COMPACT_ATOMS: atom_id res chain seq x y z
N MET A 1 -5.94 -18.16 14.59
CA MET A 1 -5.98 -17.87 13.13
C MET A 1 -4.59 -17.98 12.56
N GLN A 2 -4.44 -18.50 11.34
CA GLN A 2 -3.15 -18.58 10.65
C GLN A 2 -3.05 -17.45 9.64
N GLY A 3 -1.87 -16.81 9.57
CA GLY A 3 -1.50 -15.88 8.52
C GLY A 3 -0.43 -16.49 7.63
N VAL A 4 -0.32 -15.97 6.41
CA VAL A 4 0.78 -16.27 5.50
C VAL A 4 1.44 -14.96 5.09
N TYR A 5 2.72 -14.99 4.75
CA TYR A 5 3.40 -13.82 4.22
C TYR A 5 4.04 -14.13 2.87
N ASN A 6 4.20 -13.09 2.07
CA ASN A 6 4.86 -13.13 0.78
C ASN A 6 5.89 -12.01 0.71
N TYR A 7 7.17 -12.36 0.65
CA TYR A 7 8.27 -11.39 0.46
C TYR A 7 8.19 -10.81 -0.94
N SER A 8 8.17 -9.47 -1.05
CA SER A 8 7.90 -8.77 -2.29
C SER A 8 9.16 -8.28 -2.99
N TYR A 9 9.36 -8.70 -4.22
CA TYR A 9 10.32 -8.12 -5.17
C TYR A 9 9.64 -7.29 -6.26
N ALA A 10 8.36 -6.98 -6.10
CA ALA A 10 7.61 -6.25 -7.11
C ALA A 10 8.09 -4.79 -7.19
N THR A 11 8.44 -4.35 -8.40
CA THR A 11 8.79 -2.97 -8.73
C THR A 11 7.77 -2.32 -9.66
N THR A 12 6.70 -3.05 -10.01
CA THR A 12 5.57 -2.57 -10.81
C THR A 12 4.27 -3.15 -10.28
N GLU A 13 3.16 -2.45 -10.49
CA GLU A 13 1.82 -2.94 -10.12
C GLU A 13 1.47 -4.25 -10.84
N MET A 14 1.84 -4.38 -12.12
CA MET A 14 1.59 -5.60 -12.89
C MET A 14 2.26 -6.81 -12.24
N LYS A 15 3.51 -6.65 -11.77
CA LYS A 15 4.23 -7.71 -11.05
C LYS A 15 3.55 -8.02 -9.72
N ALA A 16 3.14 -7.00 -8.96
CA ALA A 16 2.43 -7.16 -7.69
C ALA A 16 1.12 -7.93 -7.88
N ARG A 17 0.30 -7.56 -8.87
CA ARG A 17 -0.94 -8.28 -9.20
C ARG A 17 -0.68 -9.73 -9.59
N SER A 18 0.38 -9.99 -10.37
CA SER A 18 0.78 -11.35 -10.76
C SER A 18 1.19 -12.19 -9.54
N ASP A 19 1.97 -11.60 -8.62
CA ASP A 19 2.41 -12.28 -7.41
C ASP A 19 1.25 -12.58 -6.45
N ALA A 20 0.34 -11.62 -6.29
CA ALA A 20 -0.88 -11.82 -5.51
C ALA A 20 -1.75 -12.96 -6.06
N LYS A 21 -1.93 -13.04 -7.39
CA LYS A 21 -2.66 -14.15 -8.03
C LYS A 21 -2.00 -15.50 -7.76
N LYS A 22 -0.67 -15.59 -7.81
CA LYS A 22 0.06 -16.81 -7.47
C LYS A 22 -0.14 -17.22 -6.02
N VAL A 23 -0.16 -16.25 -5.10
CA VAL A 23 -0.47 -16.54 -3.69
C VAL A 23 -1.88 -17.12 -3.56
N LEU A 24 -2.87 -16.57 -4.25
CA LEU A 24 -4.23 -17.11 -4.25
C LEU A 24 -4.29 -18.54 -4.82
N GLU A 25 -3.57 -18.83 -5.90
CA GLU A 25 -3.44 -20.18 -6.48
C GLU A 25 -2.86 -21.18 -5.47
N ILE A 26 -1.79 -20.81 -4.77
CA ILE A 26 -1.16 -21.64 -3.73
C ILE A 26 -2.08 -21.85 -2.54
N LEU A 27 -2.84 -20.85 -2.15
CA LEU A 27 -3.78 -20.92 -1.04
C LEU A 27 -4.98 -21.82 -1.35
N GLY A 28 -5.44 -21.87 -2.60
CA GLY A 28 -6.64 -22.59 -3.00
C GLY A 28 -7.86 -22.10 -2.20
N ASN A 29 -8.57 -23.00 -1.54
CA ASN A 29 -9.75 -22.68 -0.75
C ASN A 29 -9.47 -22.15 0.67
N ARG A 30 -8.18 -22.07 1.08
CA ARG A 30 -7.80 -21.55 2.40
C ARG A 30 -7.92 -20.04 2.44
N LYS A 31 -8.41 -19.50 3.56
CA LYS A 31 -8.61 -18.05 3.75
C LYS A 31 -7.81 -17.50 4.94
N PRO A 32 -6.47 -17.63 4.95
CA PRO A 32 -5.66 -16.98 5.97
C PRO A 32 -5.62 -15.47 5.73
N MET A 33 -5.17 -14.71 6.73
CA MET A 33 -4.71 -13.33 6.48
C MET A 33 -3.41 -13.36 5.68
N VAL A 34 -3.31 -12.53 4.65
CA VAL A 34 -2.13 -12.42 3.77
C VAL A 34 -1.35 -11.16 4.13
N TRP A 35 -0.09 -11.31 4.44
CA TRP A 35 0.84 -10.22 4.71
C TRP A 35 1.80 -10.05 3.54
N LEU A 36 1.85 -8.84 2.97
CA LEU A 36 2.88 -8.49 2.00
C LEU A 36 4.10 -7.97 2.77
N ASP A 37 5.21 -8.64 2.59
CA ASP A 37 6.50 -8.26 3.19
C ASP A 37 7.22 -7.31 2.25
N VAL A 38 7.36 -6.05 2.67
CA VAL A 38 7.83 -4.91 1.86
C VAL A 38 9.06 -4.31 2.54
N GLU A 39 10.24 -4.75 2.14
CA GLU A 39 11.51 -4.27 2.71
C GLU A 39 12.73 -4.48 1.79
N ASP A 40 12.49 -4.92 0.56
CA ASP A 40 13.58 -5.19 -0.36
C ASP A 40 14.22 -3.93 -0.93
N LYS A 41 15.52 -4.02 -1.19
CA LYS A 41 16.32 -2.91 -1.74
C LYS A 41 15.82 -2.41 -3.11
N CYS A 42 15.25 -3.30 -3.92
CA CYS A 42 14.71 -2.92 -5.22
C CYS A 42 13.52 -1.96 -5.12
N GLN A 43 12.92 -1.83 -3.93
CA GLN A 43 11.74 -1.00 -3.68
C GLN A 43 12.07 0.37 -3.08
N MET A 44 13.32 0.61 -2.67
CA MET A 44 13.72 1.82 -1.92
C MET A 44 13.52 3.13 -2.68
N ASN A 45 13.62 3.13 -4.01
CA ASN A 45 13.59 4.34 -4.82
C ASN A 45 12.30 4.51 -5.64
N LEU A 46 11.25 3.77 -5.32
CA LEU A 46 10.01 3.78 -6.11
C LEU A 46 9.09 4.96 -5.75
N GLY A 47 9.33 5.63 -4.64
CA GLY A 47 8.50 6.76 -4.22
C GLY A 47 7.02 6.37 -4.09
N TYR A 48 6.14 7.16 -4.70
CA TYR A 48 4.69 6.85 -4.70
C TYR A 48 4.35 5.55 -5.45
N GLY A 49 5.19 5.09 -6.37
CA GLY A 49 5.03 3.80 -7.04
C GLY A 49 5.05 2.63 -6.07
N LEU A 50 5.76 2.74 -4.93
CA LEU A 50 5.73 1.72 -3.88
C LEU A 50 4.32 1.57 -3.28
N ILE A 51 3.64 2.68 -3.02
CA ILE A 51 2.27 2.67 -2.49
C ILE A 51 1.30 2.05 -3.52
N ALA A 52 1.46 2.39 -4.80
CA ALA A 52 0.67 1.81 -5.89
C ALA A 52 0.87 0.28 -5.99
N ILE A 53 2.10 -0.20 -5.84
CA ILE A 53 2.44 -1.64 -5.81
C ILE A 53 1.75 -2.34 -4.64
N ILE A 54 1.82 -1.77 -3.43
CA ILE A 54 1.17 -2.32 -2.24
C ILE A 54 -0.35 -2.39 -2.45
N ASN A 55 -0.95 -1.31 -2.95
CA ASN A 55 -2.38 -1.24 -3.21
C ASN A 55 -2.81 -2.23 -4.30
N ALA A 56 -2.03 -2.37 -5.37
CA ALA A 56 -2.31 -3.30 -6.45
C ALA A 56 -2.29 -4.77 -5.98
N TYR A 57 -1.36 -5.11 -5.10
CA TYR A 57 -1.31 -6.43 -4.47
C TYR A 57 -2.51 -6.63 -3.53
N GLY A 58 -2.70 -5.68 -2.61
CA GLY A 58 -3.76 -5.72 -1.60
C GLY A 58 -5.15 -5.85 -2.23
N LYS A 59 -5.40 -5.09 -3.32
CA LYS A 59 -6.66 -5.18 -4.05
C LYS A 59 -6.96 -6.59 -4.56
N VAL A 60 -5.99 -7.29 -5.15
CA VAL A 60 -6.19 -8.66 -5.64
C VAL A 60 -6.54 -9.61 -4.50
N ILE A 61 -5.88 -9.46 -3.33
CA ILE A 61 -6.14 -10.31 -2.16
C ILE A 61 -7.52 -10.02 -1.57
N THR A 62 -7.89 -8.74 -1.41
CA THR A 62 -9.17 -8.34 -0.83
C THR A 62 -10.35 -8.62 -1.75
N ASP A 63 -10.20 -8.45 -3.07
CA ASP A 63 -11.22 -8.83 -4.06
C ASP A 63 -11.52 -10.34 -4.02
N ALA A 64 -10.54 -11.17 -3.63
CA ALA A 64 -10.74 -12.60 -3.40
C ALA A 64 -11.36 -12.93 -2.01
N GLY A 65 -11.75 -11.91 -1.24
CA GLY A 65 -12.39 -12.06 0.08
C GLY A 65 -11.42 -12.50 1.19
N LEU A 66 -10.12 -12.27 1.03
CA LEU A 66 -9.12 -12.51 2.06
C LEU A 66 -8.75 -11.21 2.77
N LYS A 67 -8.30 -11.34 4.02
CA LYS A 67 -7.74 -10.23 4.78
C LYS A 67 -6.31 -9.95 4.33
N PHE A 68 -5.95 -8.68 4.28
CA PHE A 68 -4.66 -8.20 3.81
C PHE A 68 -4.02 -7.24 4.81
N GLY A 69 -2.71 -7.30 4.95
CA GLY A 69 -1.89 -6.37 5.73
C GLY A 69 -0.46 -6.30 5.17
N VAL A 70 0.33 -5.38 5.69
CA VAL A 70 1.71 -5.17 5.26
C VAL A 70 2.66 -5.38 6.43
N TYR A 71 3.67 -6.23 6.21
CA TYR A 71 4.83 -6.35 7.06
C TYR A 71 5.97 -5.51 6.49
N THR A 72 6.68 -4.80 7.36
CA THR A 72 7.86 -4.05 6.99
C THR A 72 8.70 -3.68 8.22
N GLY A 73 10.00 -3.44 8.01
CA GLY A 73 10.86 -2.85 9.04
C GLY A 73 10.50 -1.39 9.34
N GLN A 74 10.59 -0.96 10.62
CA GLN A 74 10.31 0.44 10.98
C GLN A 74 11.14 1.44 10.19
N SER A 75 12.41 1.14 9.93
CA SER A 75 13.29 2.02 9.16
C SER A 75 12.81 2.15 7.71
N PHE A 76 12.42 1.05 7.10
CA PHE A 76 11.89 1.04 5.74
C PHE A 76 10.57 1.84 5.65
N TYR A 77 9.66 1.60 6.59
CA TYR A 77 8.40 2.36 6.69
C TYR A 77 8.65 3.87 6.77
N ASN A 78 9.53 4.30 7.70
CA ASN A 78 9.80 5.72 7.92
C ASN A 78 10.49 6.40 6.73
N SER A 79 11.33 5.66 5.99
CA SER A 79 12.12 6.21 4.89
C SER A 79 11.40 6.19 3.55
N TYR A 80 10.54 5.19 3.30
CA TYR A 80 10.01 4.95 1.95
C TYR A 80 8.48 4.92 1.88
N ILE A 81 7.77 4.46 2.92
CA ILE A 81 6.30 4.39 2.91
C ILE A 81 5.68 5.67 3.48
N LYS A 82 6.09 6.08 4.65
CA LYS A 82 5.55 7.26 5.34
C LYS A 82 5.69 8.57 4.54
N PRO A 83 6.83 8.87 3.88
CA PRO A 83 6.97 10.10 3.06
C PRO A 83 6.03 10.14 1.86
N CYS A 84 5.54 8.98 1.42
CA CYS A 84 4.58 8.85 0.32
C CYS A 84 3.11 8.84 0.78
N GLY A 85 2.83 9.30 2.01
CA GLY A 85 1.48 9.37 2.56
C GLY A 85 1.11 8.21 3.48
N GLY A 86 1.93 7.16 3.56
CA GLY A 86 1.63 5.95 4.33
C GLY A 86 0.69 5.01 3.58
N ILE A 87 0.15 4.04 4.29
CA ILE A 87 -0.83 3.07 3.80
C ILE A 87 -1.92 2.86 4.84
N GLU A 88 -3.13 2.54 4.40
CA GLU A 88 -4.28 2.33 5.29
C GLU A 88 -4.45 0.86 5.74
N TYR A 89 -3.66 -0.05 5.19
CA TYR A 89 -3.70 -1.45 5.60
C TYR A 89 -3.12 -1.66 7.00
N PRO A 90 -3.58 -2.67 7.75
CA PRO A 90 -2.96 -3.09 8.98
C PRO A 90 -1.46 -3.30 8.83
N LEU A 91 -0.67 -2.79 9.78
CA LEU A 91 0.79 -2.85 9.76
C LEU A 91 1.32 -3.84 10.80
N TRP A 92 2.17 -4.75 10.34
CA TRP A 92 3.01 -5.57 11.18
C TRP A 92 4.46 -5.05 11.04
N ILE A 93 4.96 -4.43 12.11
CA ILE A 93 6.22 -3.68 12.07
C ILE A 93 7.33 -4.43 12.78
N ALA A 94 8.48 -4.60 12.11
CA ALA A 94 9.69 -5.10 12.74
C ALA A 94 10.53 -3.96 13.31
N ARG A 95 10.89 -4.10 14.58
CA ARG A 95 11.90 -3.26 15.26
C ARG A 95 12.49 -4.03 16.43
N TYR A 96 13.73 -4.44 16.31
CA TYR A 96 14.35 -5.40 17.23
C TYR A 96 15.06 -4.75 18.41
N GLY A 97 15.38 -3.46 18.35
CA GLY A 97 16.20 -2.83 19.40
C GLY A 97 17.54 -3.54 19.58
N SER A 98 17.80 -4.08 20.78
CA SER A 98 18.99 -4.86 21.08
C SER A 98 19.02 -6.26 20.44
N ASN A 99 17.89 -6.73 19.97
CA ASN A 99 17.72 -8.05 19.32
C ASN A 99 18.35 -9.22 20.13
N ASN A 100 18.04 -9.28 21.41
CA ASN A 100 18.56 -10.28 22.34
C ASN A 100 17.57 -11.40 22.72
N GLY A 101 16.42 -11.46 22.06
CA GLY A 101 15.35 -12.42 22.34
C GLY A 101 14.29 -11.91 23.30
N GLU A 102 14.49 -10.76 23.93
CA GLU A 102 13.60 -10.17 24.92
C GLU A 102 12.85 -8.96 24.36
N MET A 103 11.59 -8.81 24.75
CA MET A 103 10.80 -7.65 24.42
C MET A 103 11.16 -6.47 25.34
N ASN A 104 11.51 -5.33 24.74
CA ASN A 104 11.77 -4.12 25.49
C ASN A 104 10.88 -2.98 24.93
N MET A 105 9.92 -2.55 25.74
CA MET A 105 8.93 -1.53 25.38
C MET A 105 9.52 -0.19 24.94
N LYS A 106 10.76 0.12 25.32
CA LYS A 106 11.50 1.30 24.82
C LYS A 106 11.62 1.32 23.29
N TYR A 107 11.62 0.15 22.67
CA TYR A 107 11.74 -0.01 21.22
C TYR A 107 10.40 -0.23 20.52
N GLN A 108 9.27 -0.18 21.23
CA GLN A 108 7.97 -0.32 20.59
C GLN A 108 7.78 0.75 19.52
N PRO A 109 7.47 0.39 18.27
CA PRO A 109 7.19 1.36 17.23
C PRO A 109 5.95 2.19 17.56
N GLN A 110 6.04 3.50 17.32
CA GLN A 110 4.90 4.41 17.44
C GLN A 110 4.43 4.76 16.02
N ILE A 111 3.70 3.82 15.41
CA ILE A 111 3.22 3.93 14.02
C ILE A 111 1.71 3.74 14.03
N ASN A 112 1.00 4.68 13.41
CA ASN A 112 -0.46 4.60 13.27
C ASN A 112 -0.84 3.40 12.39
N GLY A 113 -1.88 2.67 12.75
CA GLY A 113 -2.29 1.46 12.01
C GLY A 113 -1.48 0.20 12.34
N MET A 114 -0.48 0.28 13.24
CA MET A 114 0.25 -0.90 13.69
C MET A 114 -0.63 -1.82 14.54
N VAL A 115 -0.72 -3.06 14.12
CA VAL A 115 -1.49 -4.12 14.79
C VAL A 115 -0.62 -5.26 15.32
N GLY A 116 0.63 -5.33 14.85
CA GLY A 116 1.62 -6.29 15.30
C GLY A 116 3.02 -5.69 15.34
N TRP A 117 3.81 -6.15 16.29
CA TRP A 117 5.22 -5.79 16.44
C TRP A 117 6.09 -7.04 16.52
N GLN A 118 6.99 -7.22 15.56
CA GLN A 118 8.06 -8.19 15.62
C GLN A 118 9.25 -7.57 16.38
N TYR A 119 9.44 -7.99 17.62
CA TYR A 119 10.40 -7.34 18.53
C TYR A 119 11.78 -7.99 18.57
N THR A 120 11.93 -9.19 18.00
CA THR A 120 13.23 -9.87 17.91
C THR A 120 13.22 -10.94 16.81
N SER A 121 14.38 -11.20 16.21
CA SER A 121 14.67 -12.35 15.37
C SER A 121 15.57 -13.38 16.07
N LYS A 122 15.80 -13.22 17.38
CA LYS A 122 16.64 -14.09 18.19
C LYS A 122 15.89 -14.74 19.37
N GLY A 123 14.58 -14.91 19.22
CA GLY A 123 13.76 -15.61 20.20
C GLY A 123 14.15 -17.08 20.33
N ARG A 124 13.82 -17.67 21.48
CA ARG A 124 13.99 -19.09 21.77
C ARG A 124 12.67 -19.69 22.21
N ILE A 125 12.31 -20.81 21.61
CA ILE A 125 11.11 -21.59 21.97
C ILE A 125 11.52 -23.01 22.23
N ASN A 126 11.05 -23.59 23.33
CA ASN A 126 11.32 -24.97 23.69
C ASN A 126 10.84 -25.91 22.55
N GLY A 127 11.72 -26.83 22.17
CA GLY A 127 11.46 -27.78 21.10
C GLY A 127 11.86 -27.30 19.69
N ILE A 128 12.25 -26.01 19.53
CA ILE A 128 12.76 -25.49 18.26
C ILE A 128 14.26 -25.23 18.36
N LYS A 129 15.03 -25.85 17.45
CA LYS A 129 16.48 -25.57 17.33
C LYS A 129 16.67 -24.25 16.58
N GLY A 130 17.52 -23.36 17.12
CA GLY A 130 17.83 -22.07 16.49
C GLY A 130 17.04 -20.92 17.06
N CYS A 131 17.13 -19.77 16.37
CA CYS A 131 16.38 -18.57 16.70
C CYS A 131 15.07 -18.52 15.90
N VAL A 132 14.08 -17.89 16.50
CA VAL A 132 12.78 -17.62 15.87
C VAL A 132 12.41 -16.15 16.06
N ASP A 133 11.59 -15.65 15.16
CA ASP A 133 10.97 -14.33 15.28
C ASP A 133 9.89 -14.37 16.35
N LEU A 134 9.90 -13.41 17.26
CA LEU A 134 8.85 -13.27 18.27
C LEU A 134 8.08 -11.97 18.05
N ASN A 135 6.77 -12.09 18.23
CA ASN A 135 5.83 -11.04 17.92
C ASN A 135 4.86 -10.79 19.08
N VAL A 136 4.37 -9.58 19.19
CA VAL A 136 3.19 -9.23 19.98
C VAL A 136 2.12 -8.65 19.05
N TRP A 137 0.87 -9.09 19.23
CA TRP A 137 -0.28 -8.60 18.49
C TRP A 137 -1.15 -7.75 19.40
N TYR A 138 -1.54 -6.57 18.94
CA TYR A 138 -2.37 -5.61 19.67
C TYR A 138 -3.84 -5.70 19.32
N LYS A 139 -4.16 -6.39 18.23
CA LYS A 139 -5.54 -6.68 17.80
C LYS A 139 -5.63 -8.13 17.36
N GLU A 140 -6.79 -8.73 17.59
CA GLU A 140 -7.09 -10.04 17.03
C GLU A 140 -7.10 -9.94 15.49
N LEU A 141 -6.48 -10.90 14.81
CA LEU A 141 -6.47 -10.93 13.35
C LEU A 141 -7.88 -11.07 12.75
N ASN A 142 -8.85 -11.52 13.56
CA ASN A 142 -10.27 -11.60 13.18
C ASN A 142 -10.92 -10.22 13.09
N ASP A 143 -10.44 -9.25 13.87
CA ASP A 143 -10.98 -7.89 13.92
C ASP A 143 -10.30 -6.98 12.91
N LEU A 144 -9.31 -7.51 12.19
CA LEU A 144 -8.63 -6.78 11.13
C LEU A 144 -9.35 -6.96 9.81
N ASN A 145 -9.75 -5.87 9.22
CA ASN A 145 -10.38 -5.77 7.90
C ASN A 145 -11.72 -6.54 7.78
N GLU A 146 -12.81 -5.92 8.14
CA GLU A 146 -13.96 -5.99 7.26
C GLU A 146 -13.46 -5.60 5.86
N PRO A 147 -13.80 -6.34 4.78
CA PRO A 147 -13.39 -5.93 3.44
C PRO A 147 -13.74 -4.46 3.30
N GLN A 148 -12.73 -3.63 3.02
CA GLN A 148 -12.97 -2.21 2.77
C GLN A 148 -14.09 -2.18 1.72
N LYS A 149 -15.27 -1.67 2.11
CA LYS A 149 -16.33 -1.34 1.17
C LYS A 149 -15.62 -0.72 -0.01
N GLU A 150 -15.84 -1.25 -1.22
CA GLU A 150 -15.31 -0.64 -2.44
C GLU A 150 -15.33 0.87 -2.23
N SER A 151 -14.17 1.50 -2.24
CA SER A 151 -14.09 2.94 -2.00
C SER A 151 -14.76 3.59 -3.22
N HIS A 152 -16.10 3.62 -3.16
CA HIS A 152 -16.87 4.26 -4.20
C HIS A 152 -16.44 5.72 -4.23
N ASN A 153 -15.80 6.12 -5.31
CA ASN A 153 -15.39 7.51 -5.49
C ASN A 153 -16.62 8.40 -5.32
N PRO A 154 -16.69 9.26 -4.29
CA PRO A 154 -17.89 10.06 -4.00
C PRO A 154 -18.13 11.15 -5.06
N TYR A 155 -17.16 11.38 -5.94
CA TYR A 155 -17.23 12.40 -6.97
C TYR A 155 -17.59 11.77 -8.31
N LYS A 156 -18.22 12.56 -9.19
CA LYS A 156 -18.62 12.10 -10.52
C LYS A 156 -17.42 12.04 -11.47
N GLU A 157 -17.33 10.94 -12.24
CA GLU A 157 -16.29 10.79 -13.26
C GLU A 157 -16.33 11.95 -14.27
N PRO A 158 -15.17 12.56 -14.60
CA PRO A 158 -15.10 13.66 -15.56
C PRO A 158 -15.51 13.23 -16.98
N THR A 159 -16.23 14.06 -17.66
CA THR A 159 -16.54 13.91 -19.09
C THR A 159 -15.56 14.68 -19.97
N ARG A 160 -14.89 15.69 -19.43
CA ARG A 160 -13.88 16.52 -20.11
C ARG A 160 -12.46 15.99 -19.87
N LEU A 161 -11.50 16.48 -20.66
CA LEU A 161 -10.09 16.28 -20.40
C LEU A 161 -9.66 17.13 -19.20
N LEU A 162 -9.02 16.51 -18.23
CA LEU A 162 -8.45 17.22 -17.11
C LEU A 162 -6.94 17.37 -17.31
N LYS A 163 -6.47 18.60 -17.24
CA LYS A 163 -5.07 18.97 -17.44
C LYS A 163 -4.77 20.31 -16.74
N ARG A 164 -3.50 20.56 -16.50
CA ARG A 164 -3.09 21.89 -16.04
C ARG A 164 -3.26 22.91 -17.14
N THR A 165 -3.93 24.02 -16.84
CA THR A 165 -4.14 25.13 -17.75
C THR A 165 -3.63 26.44 -17.14
N LYS A 166 -3.22 27.38 -17.99
CA LYS A 166 -2.83 28.74 -17.62
C LYS A 166 -3.64 29.72 -18.50
N PRO A 167 -4.01 30.90 -18.01
CA PRO A 167 -3.77 31.45 -16.68
C PRO A 167 -4.67 30.86 -15.60
N PHE A 168 -5.79 30.20 -15.95
CA PHE A 168 -6.77 29.68 -15.00
C PHE A 168 -6.65 28.16 -14.90
N MET A 169 -6.43 27.66 -13.68
CA MET A 169 -6.43 26.22 -13.43
C MET A 169 -7.83 25.61 -13.54
N GLN A 170 -7.93 24.41 -14.09
CA GLN A 170 -9.16 23.64 -14.00
C GLN A 170 -9.47 23.29 -12.55
N HIS A 171 -10.74 23.40 -12.18
CA HIS A 171 -11.20 23.04 -10.85
C HIS A 171 -12.63 22.48 -10.89
N GLY A 172 -13.02 21.81 -9.80
CA GLY A 172 -14.35 21.25 -9.62
C GLY A 172 -14.34 19.84 -9.05
N ASP A 173 -15.52 19.25 -8.92
CA ASP A 173 -15.67 17.90 -8.38
C ASP A 173 -15.14 16.83 -9.34
N ASP A 174 -15.08 17.10 -10.63
CA ASP A 174 -14.43 16.25 -11.61
C ASP A 174 -12.91 16.19 -11.41
N VAL A 175 -12.29 17.27 -10.94
CA VAL A 175 -10.88 17.25 -10.51
C VAL A 175 -10.73 16.50 -9.19
N LYS A 176 -11.66 16.65 -8.25
CA LYS A 176 -11.66 15.84 -7.02
C LYS A 176 -11.83 14.36 -7.32
N TRP A 177 -12.63 13.99 -8.32
CA TRP A 177 -12.71 12.59 -8.77
C TRP A 177 -11.34 12.03 -9.16
N LEU A 178 -10.60 12.79 -9.98
CA LEU A 178 -9.26 12.40 -10.40
C LEU A 178 -8.30 12.30 -9.20
N GLN A 179 -8.29 13.33 -8.34
CA GLN A 179 -7.44 13.35 -7.16
C GLN A 179 -7.75 12.19 -6.22
N TYR A 180 -9.03 11.86 -6.02
CA TYR A 180 -9.46 10.72 -5.23
C TYR A 180 -8.98 9.39 -5.83
N GLN A 181 -9.10 9.21 -7.15
CA GLN A 181 -8.55 8.01 -7.81
C GLN A 181 -7.02 7.93 -7.67
N LEU A 182 -6.32 9.03 -7.80
CA LEU A 182 -4.86 9.08 -7.58
C LEU A 182 -4.48 8.79 -6.13
N VAL A 183 -5.30 9.17 -5.16
CA VAL A 183 -5.12 8.83 -3.74
C VAL A 183 -5.30 7.33 -3.52
N ILE A 184 -6.38 6.73 -4.05
CA ILE A 184 -6.61 5.28 -3.93
C ILE A 184 -5.46 4.49 -4.56
N GLN A 185 -4.93 4.96 -5.68
CA GLN A 185 -3.81 4.33 -6.39
C GLN A 185 -2.43 4.70 -5.76
N GLY A 186 -2.39 5.53 -4.71
CA GLY A 186 -1.17 5.86 -3.98
C GLY A 186 -0.29 6.95 -4.61
N TYR A 187 -0.76 7.65 -5.64
CA TYR A 187 0.00 8.71 -6.33
C TYR A 187 -0.18 10.10 -5.74
N LEU A 188 -1.17 10.29 -4.86
CA LEU A 188 -1.48 11.58 -4.23
C LEU A 188 -1.85 11.37 -2.76
N ALA A 189 -1.56 12.32 -1.89
CA ALA A 189 -1.99 12.27 -0.50
C ALA A 189 -3.45 12.76 -0.37
N GLU A 190 -4.25 12.19 0.55
CA GLU A 190 -5.67 12.52 0.75
C GLU A 190 -5.90 14.03 0.97
N LYS A 191 -5.04 14.69 1.74
CA LYS A 191 -5.09 16.14 1.97
C LYS A 191 -4.95 17.01 0.71
N GLU A 192 -4.57 16.42 -0.42
CA GLU A 192 -4.42 17.10 -1.71
C GLU A 192 -5.68 16.96 -2.59
N ILE A 193 -6.78 16.40 -2.06
CA ILE A 193 -8.10 16.42 -2.72
C ILE A 193 -8.74 17.79 -2.51
N ASP A 194 -8.21 18.78 -3.20
CA ASP A 194 -8.63 20.19 -3.09
C ASP A 194 -9.53 20.64 -4.25
N GLY A 195 -9.64 19.82 -5.29
CA GLY A 195 -10.43 20.11 -6.49
C GLY A 195 -9.72 21.04 -7.48
N TRP A 196 -8.43 21.34 -7.33
CA TRP A 196 -7.65 22.15 -8.26
C TRP A 196 -6.62 21.32 -9.01
N PHE A 197 -6.58 21.42 -10.34
CA PHE A 197 -5.59 20.72 -11.15
C PHE A 197 -4.26 21.50 -11.15
N GLY A 198 -3.57 21.49 -10.01
CA GLY A 198 -2.28 22.13 -9.80
C GLY A 198 -1.08 21.25 -10.16
N ASP A 199 0.11 21.74 -9.82
CA ASP A 199 1.39 21.05 -10.10
C ASP A 199 1.47 19.66 -9.47
N LYS A 200 0.95 19.48 -8.28
CA LYS A 200 0.94 18.19 -7.57
C LYS A 200 0.06 17.18 -8.29
N THR A 201 -1.14 17.60 -8.71
CA THR A 201 -2.05 16.74 -9.47
C THR A 201 -1.45 16.36 -10.83
N GLU A 202 -0.86 17.30 -11.58
CA GLU A 202 -0.19 17.01 -12.85
C GLU A 202 0.96 16.01 -12.66
N LYS A 203 1.80 16.22 -11.64
CA LYS A 203 2.91 15.32 -11.32
C LYS A 203 2.41 13.91 -10.98
N ALA A 204 1.35 13.80 -10.19
CA ALA A 204 0.74 12.52 -9.83
C ALA A 204 0.17 11.79 -11.07
N VAL A 205 -0.49 12.52 -11.98
CA VAL A 205 -0.97 11.96 -13.26
C VAL A 205 0.19 11.43 -14.09
N LYS A 206 1.28 12.18 -14.23
CA LYS A 206 2.46 11.77 -14.99
C LYS A 206 3.12 10.52 -14.41
N LEU A 207 3.25 10.44 -13.09
CA LEU A 207 3.77 9.25 -12.41
C LEU A 207 2.88 8.04 -12.67
N PHE A 208 1.58 8.18 -12.47
CA PHE A 208 0.62 7.13 -12.78
C PHE A 208 0.71 6.65 -14.24
N GLN A 209 0.75 7.59 -15.19
CA GLN A 209 0.86 7.27 -16.62
C GLN A 209 2.15 6.50 -16.94
N SER A 210 3.27 6.92 -16.33
CA SER A 210 4.56 6.24 -16.47
C SER A 210 4.50 4.80 -15.98
N ASP A 211 3.93 4.58 -14.79
CA ASP A 211 3.85 3.26 -14.18
C ASP A 211 2.87 2.33 -14.92
N MET A 212 1.82 2.91 -15.52
CA MET A 212 0.88 2.16 -16.36
C MET A 212 1.39 1.92 -17.79
N GLY A 213 2.57 2.43 -18.16
CA GLY A 213 3.14 2.29 -19.51
C GLY A 213 2.31 2.96 -20.61
N ILE A 214 1.59 4.04 -20.27
CA ILE A 214 0.81 4.85 -21.22
C ILE A 214 1.49 6.20 -21.48
N ALA A 215 0.98 6.98 -22.44
CA ALA A 215 1.55 8.29 -22.78
C ALA A 215 1.65 9.20 -21.54
N VAL A 216 2.86 9.68 -21.23
CA VAL A 216 3.16 10.52 -20.05
C VAL A 216 2.99 11.99 -20.41
N ASP A 217 1.74 12.44 -20.60
CA ASP A 217 1.40 13.80 -21.00
C ASP A 217 0.86 14.67 -19.87
N GLY A 218 0.57 14.08 -18.71
CA GLY A 218 -0.03 14.76 -17.58
C GLY A 218 -1.51 15.11 -17.78
N ILE A 219 -2.17 14.50 -18.77
CA ILE A 219 -3.57 14.73 -19.12
C ILE A 219 -4.41 13.54 -18.69
N CYS A 220 -5.42 13.78 -17.88
CA CYS A 220 -6.41 12.76 -17.56
C CYS A 220 -7.50 12.71 -18.65
N GLY A 221 -7.20 11.99 -19.73
CA GLY A 221 -8.10 11.70 -20.82
C GLY A 221 -8.83 10.35 -20.64
N VAL A 222 -9.50 9.87 -21.70
CA VAL A 222 -10.24 8.60 -21.68
C VAL A 222 -9.34 7.41 -21.33
N VAL A 223 -8.13 7.38 -21.89
CA VAL A 223 -7.16 6.29 -21.63
C VAL A 223 -6.75 6.30 -20.14
N THR A 224 -6.30 7.45 -19.64
CA THR A 224 -5.87 7.58 -18.23
C THR A 224 -7.01 7.22 -17.28
N ARG A 225 -8.25 7.67 -17.52
CA ARG A 225 -9.41 7.29 -16.69
C ARG A 225 -9.72 5.80 -16.73
N LYS A 226 -9.58 5.15 -17.89
CA LYS A 226 -9.76 3.70 -17.99
C LYS A 226 -8.80 2.97 -17.04
N TYR A 227 -7.52 3.34 -17.05
CA TYR A 227 -6.51 2.73 -16.18
C TYR A 227 -6.72 3.07 -14.70
N LEU A 228 -7.17 4.27 -14.36
CA LEU A 228 -7.49 4.68 -12.98
C LEU A 228 -8.64 3.88 -12.35
N LYS A 229 -9.46 3.22 -13.15
CA LYS A 229 -10.61 2.39 -12.70
C LYS A 229 -10.30 0.89 -12.70
N MET A 230 -9.09 0.49 -13.07
CA MET A 230 -8.64 -0.92 -13.05
C MET A 230 -8.05 -1.29 -11.71
#